data_7ac4df6c912353edfb3172b484c188d8
#
_entry.id   7ac4df6c912353edfb3172b484c188d8
#
_cell.length_a   1.000
_cell.length_b   1.000
_cell.length_c   1.000
_cell.angle_alpha   90.00
_cell.angle_beta   90.00
_cell.angle_gamma   90.00
#
_symmetry.space_group_name_H-M   'P 1'
#
loop_
_entity.id
_entity.type
_entity.pdbx_description
1 polymer ?
#
loop_
_entity_poly.entity_id
_entity_poly.type
_entity_poly.pdbx_seq_one_letter_code
_entity_poly.pdbx_strand_id
1 'polypeptide(L)'
;MPRSERQLQDQRVMVVEDDYLVALALSSLLEEAGASVVGPISRAQEAVMLIEEGKEHIDAAILDVDLNGEKSYAVADALASRHIRFVFATGYGADAVAQPYRHYPRCQKPFDHQVLFRALMAQGN
;
A
#
# COMPACT_ATOMS: atom_id res chain seq x y z
N MET A 1 2.37 9.15 -26.12
CA MET A 1 1.90 8.76 -24.77
C MET A 1 2.93 9.10 -23.73
N PRO A 2 2.62 9.98 -22.84
CA PRO A 2 3.58 10.29 -21.77
C PRO A 2 3.82 9.09 -20.88
N ARG A 3 5.08 8.83 -20.60
CA ARG A 3 5.43 7.70 -19.74
C ARG A 3 4.97 7.89 -18.31
N SER A 4 4.91 9.16 -17.87
CA SER A 4 4.54 9.45 -16.50
C SER A 4 3.13 8.97 -16.17
N GLU A 5 2.29 8.81 -17.19
CA GLU A 5 0.93 8.34 -16.98
C GLU A 5 0.87 6.84 -16.71
N ARG A 6 2.00 6.14 -16.92
CA ARG A 6 2.05 4.69 -16.78
C ARG A 6 3.17 4.27 -15.86
N GLN A 7 3.37 5.03 -14.79
CA GLN A 7 4.48 4.76 -13.87
C GLN A 7 4.38 3.38 -13.24
N LEU A 8 3.16 2.86 -13.10
CA LEU A 8 2.94 1.57 -12.46
C LEU A 8 2.41 0.54 -13.43
N GLN A 9 2.80 0.66 -14.71
CA GLN A 9 2.31 -0.22 -15.75
C GLN A 9 2.53 -1.68 -15.37
N ASP A 10 1.46 -2.45 -15.42
CA ASP A 10 1.46 -3.89 -15.17
C ASP A 10 1.79 -4.29 -13.73
N GLN A 11 1.88 -3.34 -12.82
CA GLN A 11 2.06 -3.64 -11.40
C GLN A 11 0.73 -4.05 -10.78
N ARG A 12 0.78 -5.06 -9.92
CA ARG A 12 -0.39 -5.43 -9.12
C ARG A 12 -0.18 -4.90 -7.72
N VAL A 13 -1.01 -3.94 -7.32
CA VAL A 13 -0.83 -3.21 -6.08
C VAL A 13 -1.98 -3.52 -5.13
N MET A 14 -1.65 -4.07 -3.97
CA MET A 14 -2.62 -4.34 -2.93
C MET A 14 -2.91 -3.06 -2.17
N VAL A 15 -4.19 -2.79 -1.93
CA VAL A 15 -4.61 -1.62 -1.16
C VAL A 15 -5.30 -2.11 0.10
N VAL A 16 -4.77 -1.71 1.26
CA VAL A 16 -5.35 -2.06 2.57
C VAL A 16 -5.77 -0.76 3.23
N GLU A 17 -7.06 -0.51 3.25
CA GLU A 17 -7.62 0.77 3.67
C GLU A 17 -9.08 0.56 4.07
N ASP A 18 -9.46 1.02 5.26
CA ASP A 18 -10.81 0.83 5.77
C ASP A 18 -11.77 1.96 5.37
N ASP A 19 -11.26 3.13 5.00
CA ASP A 19 -12.11 4.24 4.56
C ASP A 19 -12.45 4.03 3.09
N TYR A 20 -13.74 3.82 2.81
CA TYR A 20 -14.18 3.49 1.46
C TYR A 20 -13.81 4.56 0.45
N LEU A 21 -14.00 5.84 0.79
CA LEU A 21 -13.73 6.92 -0.16
C LEU A 21 -12.25 7.07 -0.43
N VAL A 22 -11.42 6.90 0.61
CA VAL A 22 -9.96 6.95 0.43
C VAL A 22 -9.52 5.78 -0.44
N ALA A 23 -10.04 4.58 -0.17
CA ALA A 23 -9.69 3.40 -0.95
C ALA A 23 -10.10 3.56 -2.41
N LEU A 24 -11.27 4.13 -2.67
CA LEU A 24 -11.75 4.34 -4.03
C LEU A 24 -10.87 5.33 -4.77
N ALA A 25 -10.54 6.45 -4.14
CA ALA A 25 -9.69 7.46 -4.76
C ALA A 25 -8.30 6.91 -5.07
N LEU A 26 -7.75 6.16 -4.12
CA LEU A 26 -6.43 5.57 -4.29
C LEU A 26 -6.43 4.54 -5.41
N SER A 27 -7.45 3.69 -5.47
CA SER A 27 -7.57 2.68 -6.52
C SER A 27 -7.64 3.34 -7.89
N SER A 28 -8.39 4.44 -8.01
CA SER A 28 -8.48 5.17 -9.29
C SER A 28 -7.12 5.72 -9.71
N LEU A 29 -6.38 6.29 -8.78
CA LEU A 29 -5.04 6.82 -9.08
C LEU A 29 -4.11 5.72 -9.57
N LEU A 30 -4.15 4.57 -8.91
CA LEU A 30 -3.30 3.44 -9.28
C LEU A 30 -3.65 2.93 -10.67
N GLU A 31 -4.94 2.80 -10.95
CA GLU A 31 -5.38 2.31 -12.26
C GLU A 31 -5.02 3.27 -13.38
N GLU A 32 -5.11 4.57 -13.11
CA GLU A 32 -4.69 5.56 -14.10
C GLU A 32 -3.20 5.46 -14.40
N ALA A 33 -2.41 5.02 -13.43
CA ALA A 33 -0.97 4.85 -13.60
C ALA A 33 -0.62 3.50 -14.24
N GLY A 34 -1.60 2.69 -14.58
CA GLY A 34 -1.40 1.43 -15.27
C GLY A 34 -1.39 0.20 -14.36
N ALA A 35 -1.63 0.38 -13.08
CA ALA A 35 -1.63 -0.73 -12.13
C ALA A 35 -2.98 -1.44 -12.10
N SER A 36 -2.97 -2.68 -11.65
CA SER A 36 -4.16 -3.41 -11.25
C SER A 36 -4.23 -3.40 -9.74
N VAL A 37 -5.42 -3.25 -9.19
CA VAL A 37 -5.60 -3.16 -7.73
C VAL A 37 -6.02 -4.51 -7.18
N VAL A 38 -5.32 -4.97 -6.15
CA VAL A 38 -5.70 -6.15 -5.38
C VAL A 38 -6.41 -5.63 -4.14
N GLY A 39 -7.69 -5.88 -4.04
CA GLY A 39 -8.55 -5.33 -3.00
C GLY A 39 -9.44 -4.23 -3.58
N PRO A 40 -9.76 -3.19 -2.83
CA PRO A 40 -9.23 -2.82 -1.50
C PRO A 40 -9.69 -3.79 -0.41
N ILE A 41 -8.86 -3.94 0.59
CA ILE A 41 -9.13 -4.82 1.72
C ILE A 41 -9.19 -3.95 2.97
N SER A 42 -10.23 -4.13 3.76
CA SER A 42 -10.49 -3.23 4.88
C SER A 42 -10.04 -3.79 6.22
N ARG A 43 -9.65 -5.06 6.29
CA ARG A 43 -9.32 -5.70 7.54
C ARG A 43 -7.95 -6.35 7.46
N ALA A 44 -7.17 -6.18 8.53
CA ALA A 44 -5.81 -6.71 8.56
C ALA A 44 -5.79 -8.22 8.38
N GLN A 45 -6.68 -8.94 9.04
CA GLN A 45 -6.69 -10.39 8.97
C GLN A 45 -6.94 -10.90 7.57
N GLU A 46 -7.85 -10.27 6.84
CA GLU A 46 -8.13 -10.66 5.46
C GLU A 46 -6.91 -10.43 4.57
N ALA A 47 -6.23 -9.31 4.80
CA ALA A 47 -5.04 -9.00 4.02
C ALA A 47 -3.93 -10.02 4.29
N VAL A 48 -3.70 -10.36 5.56
CA VAL A 48 -2.69 -11.35 5.93
C VAL A 48 -3.00 -12.69 5.27
N MET A 49 -4.25 -13.12 5.33
CA MET A 49 -4.65 -14.40 4.74
C MET A 49 -4.40 -14.43 3.24
N LEU A 50 -4.75 -13.35 2.55
CA LEU A 50 -4.56 -13.27 1.12
C LEU A 50 -3.08 -13.34 0.75
N ILE A 51 -2.24 -12.64 1.51
CA ILE A 51 -0.80 -12.66 1.28
C ILE A 51 -0.25 -14.07 1.51
N GLU A 52 -0.66 -14.69 2.61
CA GLU A 52 -0.10 -15.99 3.00
C GLU A 52 -0.56 -17.12 2.11
N GLU A 53 -1.76 -17.01 1.53
CA GLU A 53 -2.21 -18.02 0.57
C GLU A 53 -1.36 -18.03 -0.69
N GLY A 54 -0.83 -16.88 -1.07
CA GLY A 54 0.07 -16.81 -2.20
C GLY A 54 -0.57 -17.04 -3.56
N LYS A 55 -1.90 -17.01 -3.65
CA LYS A 55 -2.61 -17.24 -4.91
C LYS A 55 -2.65 -16.00 -5.78
N GLU A 56 -2.60 -14.82 -5.16
CA GLU A 56 -2.60 -13.54 -5.87
C GLU A 56 -1.18 -13.05 -6.02
N HIS A 57 -0.84 -12.66 -7.23
CA HIS A 57 0.46 -12.01 -7.44
C HIS A 57 0.36 -10.57 -6.95
N ILE A 58 1.25 -10.17 -6.06
CA ILE A 58 1.28 -8.83 -5.50
C ILE A 58 2.68 -8.28 -5.68
N ASP A 59 2.79 -7.19 -6.44
CA ASP A 59 4.08 -6.54 -6.66
C ASP A 59 4.41 -5.53 -5.58
N ALA A 60 3.40 -4.88 -5.03
CA ALA A 60 3.59 -3.83 -4.03
C ALA A 60 2.29 -3.64 -3.27
N ALA A 61 2.34 -2.93 -2.15
CA ALA A 61 1.15 -2.69 -1.36
C ALA A 61 1.18 -1.29 -0.73
N ILE A 62 0.00 -0.76 -0.49
CA ILE A 62 -0.19 0.48 0.25
C ILE A 62 -1.05 0.15 1.45
N LEU A 63 -0.54 0.41 2.65
CA LEU A 63 -1.18 0.02 3.90
C LEU A 63 -1.53 1.25 4.71
N ASP A 64 -2.80 1.42 5.03
CA ASP A 64 -3.17 2.34 6.10
C ASP A 64 -2.65 1.77 7.41
N VAL A 65 -2.01 2.60 8.23
CA VAL A 65 -1.47 2.16 9.51
C VAL A 65 -2.59 1.72 10.44
N ASP A 66 -3.70 2.44 10.41
CA ASP A 66 -4.81 2.23 11.34
C ASP A 66 -6.05 1.83 10.57
N LEU A 67 -6.49 0.59 10.78
CA LEU A 67 -7.66 0.03 10.11
C LEU A 67 -8.78 -0.05 11.13
N ASN A 68 -9.48 1.08 11.30
CA ASN A 68 -10.65 1.15 12.18
C ASN A 68 -10.29 0.70 13.61
N GLY A 69 -9.16 1.21 14.12
CA GLY A 69 -8.70 0.90 15.45
C GLY A 69 -7.71 -0.25 15.53
N GLU A 70 -7.56 -1.00 14.46
CA GLU A 70 -6.63 -2.12 14.41
C GLU A 70 -5.40 -1.72 13.60
N LYS A 71 -4.22 -1.94 14.15
CA LYS A 71 -3.00 -1.61 13.43
C LYS A 71 -2.70 -2.66 12.35
N SER A 72 -2.10 -2.21 11.27
CA SER A 72 -1.84 -3.06 10.12
C SER A 72 -0.45 -3.68 10.13
N TYR A 73 0.23 -3.72 11.29
CA TYR A 73 1.61 -4.21 11.35
C TYR A 73 1.74 -5.68 10.99
N ALA A 74 0.73 -6.49 11.29
CA ALA A 74 0.76 -7.89 10.89
C ALA A 74 0.78 -8.03 9.37
N VAL A 75 0.09 -7.11 8.66
CA VAL A 75 0.11 -7.09 7.20
C VAL A 75 1.52 -6.74 6.71
N ALA A 76 2.14 -5.74 7.34
CA ALA A 76 3.50 -5.34 6.99
C ALA A 76 4.47 -6.52 7.17
N ASP A 77 4.34 -7.24 8.28
CA ASP A 77 5.19 -8.40 8.56
C ASP A 77 5.01 -9.47 7.48
N ALA A 78 3.77 -9.75 7.08
CA ALA A 78 3.48 -10.75 6.06
C ALA A 78 4.09 -10.35 4.72
N LEU A 79 3.95 -9.07 4.35
CA LEU A 79 4.52 -8.57 3.10
C LEU A 79 6.04 -8.65 3.13
N ALA A 80 6.65 -8.21 4.23
CA ALA A 80 8.11 -8.22 4.35
C ALA A 80 8.67 -9.64 4.27
N SER A 81 7.99 -10.61 4.87
CA SER A 81 8.46 -11.99 4.86
C SER A 81 8.44 -12.59 3.45
N ARG A 82 7.66 -12.01 2.54
CA ARG A 82 7.59 -12.44 1.15
C ARG A 82 8.31 -11.49 0.21
N HIS A 83 9.06 -10.54 0.77
CA HIS A 83 9.85 -9.59 -0.01
C HIS A 83 8.99 -8.73 -0.94
N ILE A 84 7.77 -8.44 -0.50
CA ILE A 84 6.87 -7.55 -1.24
C ILE A 84 7.04 -6.14 -0.66
N ARG A 85 7.39 -5.19 -1.51
CA ARG A 85 7.58 -3.81 -1.07
C ARG A 85 6.26 -3.16 -0.74
N PHE A 86 6.27 -2.22 0.20
CA PHE A 86 5.05 -1.54 0.59
C PHE A 86 5.35 -0.16 1.18
N VAL A 87 4.30 0.65 1.26
CA VAL A 87 4.34 1.99 1.82
C VAL A 87 3.23 2.09 2.85
N PHE A 88 3.53 2.62 4.02
CA PHE A 88 2.50 2.96 4.98
C PHE A 88 1.83 4.28 4.58
N ALA A 89 0.51 4.32 4.67
CA ALA A 89 -0.27 5.55 4.50
C ALA A 89 -0.77 5.96 5.87
N THR A 90 -0.58 7.22 6.22
CA THR A 90 -0.99 7.69 7.53
C THR A 90 -1.53 9.11 7.46
N GLY A 91 -2.54 9.40 8.29
CA GLY A 91 -3.07 10.75 8.43
C GLY A 91 -2.29 11.59 9.42
N TYR A 92 -1.29 11.01 10.08
CA TYR A 92 -0.49 11.68 11.09
C TYR A 92 0.96 11.71 10.66
N GLY A 93 1.78 12.40 11.43
CA GLY A 93 3.20 12.47 11.13
C GLY A 93 3.93 11.17 11.48
N ALA A 94 5.25 11.27 11.55
CA ALA A 94 6.10 10.10 11.75
C ALA A 94 5.74 9.31 13.00
N ASP A 95 5.20 9.98 14.01
CA ASP A 95 4.88 9.34 15.28
C ASP A 95 3.71 8.37 15.20
N ALA A 96 2.95 8.40 14.10
CA ALA A 96 1.83 7.49 13.92
C ALA A 96 2.28 6.05 13.74
N VAL A 97 3.53 5.83 13.36
CA VAL A 97 4.06 4.49 13.09
C VAL A 97 4.92 4.05 14.26
N ALA A 98 4.66 2.83 14.76
CA ALA A 98 5.44 2.29 15.87
C ALA A 98 6.90 2.15 15.49
N GLN A 99 7.79 2.30 16.48
CA GLN A 99 9.22 2.39 16.23
C GLN A 99 9.78 1.23 15.40
N PRO A 100 9.43 -0.04 15.65
CA PRO A 100 9.99 -1.13 14.86
C PRO A 100 9.70 -1.04 13.37
N TYR A 101 8.70 -0.25 12.99
CA TYR A 101 8.25 -0.14 11.60
C TYR A 101 8.62 1.19 10.97
N ARG A 102 9.31 2.07 11.68
CA ARG A 102 9.58 3.43 11.18
C ARG A 102 10.59 3.48 10.05
N HIS A 103 11.35 2.40 9.86
CA HIS A 103 12.32 2.34 8.77
C HIS A 103 11.63 2.09 7.42
N TYR A 104 10.39 1.64 7.41
CA TYR A 104 9.66 1.47 6.16
C TYR A 104 9.17 2.83 5.65
N PRO A 105 9.08 2.99 4.33
CA PRO A 105 8.60 4.25 3.77
C PRO A 105 7.14 4.49 4.12
N ARG A 106 6.81 5.76 4.24
CA ARG A 106 5.43 6.15 4.53
C ARG A 106 5.10 7.45 3.82
N CYS A 107 3.81 7.61 3.50
CA CYS A 107 3.28 8.80 2.89
C CYS A 107 2.11 9.30 3.71
N GLN A 108 2.05 10.61 3.91
CA GLN A 108 1.00 11.22 4.69
C GLN A 108 -0.20 11.53 3.81
N LYS A 109 -1.38 11.29 4.33
CA LYS A 109 -2.61 11.69 3.64
C LYS A 109 -2.85 13.19 3.82
N PRO A 110 -3.44 13.88 2.85
CA PRO A 110 -3.79 13.39 1.52
C PRO A 110 -2.54 13.20 0.68
N PHE A 111 -2.60 12.22 -0.23
CA PHE A 111 -1.41 11.84 -0.98
C PHE A 111 -1.10 12.82 -2.09
N ASP A 112 0.19 13.13 -2.25
CA ASP A 112 0.72 13.54 -3.54
C ASP A 112 1.02 12.26 -4.29
N HIS A 113 0.29 12.01 -5.38
CA HIS A 113 0.38 10.73 -6.05
C HIS A 113 1.78 10.46 -6.62
N GLN A 114 2.49 11.51 -7.04
CA GLN A 114 3.84 11.29 -7.56
C GLN A 114 4.80 10.86 -6.46
N VAL A 115 4.67 11.46 -5.27
CA VAL A 115 5.50 11.07 -4.13
C VAL A 115 5.18 9.64 -3.74
N LEU A 116 3.90 9.29 -3.71
CA LEU A 116 3.47 7.94 -3.36
C LEU A 116 4.02 6.91 -4.35
N PHE A 117 3.88 7.17 -5.64
CA PHE A 117 4.33 6.23 -6.66
C PHE A 117 5.84 6.06 -6.63
N ARG A 118 6.56 7.16 -6.41
CA ARG A 118 8.02 7.10 -6.33
C ARG A 118 8.46 6.27 -5.13
N ALA A 119 7.81 6.48 -3.97
CA ALA A 119 8.13 5.70 -2.77
C ALA A 119 7.83 4.22 -3.00
N LEU A 120 6.73 3.93 -3.67
CA LEU A 120 6.30 2.56 -3.92
C LEU A 120 7.28 1.83 -4.84
N MET A 121 7.81 2.51 -5.84
CA MET A 121 8.68 1.89 -6.83
C MET A 121 10.16 1.95 -6.50
N ALA A 122 10.55 2.75 -5.51
CA ALA A 122 11.96 2.93 -5.18
C ALA A 122 12.52 1.79 -4.34
N GLN A 123 11.68 0.94 -3.82
CA GLN A 123 12.05 -0.13 -2.91
C GLN A 123 12.45 -1.39 -3.68
N GLY A 124 13.02 -2.33 -2.96
CA GLY A 124 13.30 -3.63 -3.52
C GLY A 124 14.69 -3.80 -4.07
N ASN A 125 15.51 -2.82 -3.86
CA ASN A 125 16.93 -2.93 -4.29
C ASN A 125 17.79 -3.43 -3.17
#